data_472402b3a6ea279b72c596d413d7c389
#
_entry.id   472402b3a6ea279b72c596d413d7c389
#
_cell.length_a   1.000
_cell.length_b   1.000
_cell.length_c   1.000
_cell.angle_alpha   90.00
_cell.angle_beta   90.00
_cell.angle_gamma   90.00
#
_symmetry.space_group_name_H-M   'P 1'
#
loop_
_entity.id
_entity.type
_entity.pdbx_description
1 polymer ?
#
loop_
_entity_poly.entity_id
_entity_poly.type
_entity_poly.pdbx_seq_one_letter_code
_entity_poly.pdbx_strand_id
1 'polypeptide(L)'
;SERSRGLGDVYKRQGMAGELQIPVWTASQANRSALDEDVIEASKVAESYAKVMTADFVMSLSRKIEDKIGNTGRFHVIKNRFGPDGLTYPAKINTNIGKIEIFESNSVQGKDVQHKINNRDNQAKQMLSARYDDLMSDD
;
A
#
# COMPACT_ATOMS: atom_id res chain seq x y z
N SER A 1 -21.24 8.87 -15.76
CA SER A 1 -19.76 8.87 -15.72
C SER A 1 -19.25 7.78 -14.78
N GLU A 2 -18.03 7.34 -14.95
CA GLU A 2 -17.40 6.32 -14.09
C GLU A 2 -17.38 6.69 -12.61
N ARG A 3 -17.28 8.00 -12.30
CA ARG A 3 -17.34 8.51 -10.93
C ARG A 3 -18.69 8.24 -10.26
N SER A 4 -19.79 8.37 -10.99
CA SER A 4 -21.12 8.12 -10.44
C SER A 4 -21.41 6.63 -10.25
N ARG A 5 -20.84 5.76 -11.08
CA ARG A 5 -20.91 4.30 -10.90
C ARG A 5 -20.12 3.85 -9.66
N GLY A 6 -18.92 4.37 -9.45
CA GLY A 6 -18.09 4.04 -8.28
C GLY A 6 -18.76 4.39 -6.95
N LEU A 7 -19.41 5.56 -6.87
CA LEU A 7 -20.18 5.97 -5.68
C LEU A 7 -21.40 5.06 -5.44
N GLY A 8 -22.16 4.74 -6.49
CA GLY A 8 -23.30 3.85 -6.38
C GLY A 8 -22.93 2.46 -5.86
N ASP A 9 -21.80 1.92 -6.29
CA ASP A 9 -21.30 0.60 -5.86
C ASP A 9 -20.87 0.58 -4.40
N VAL A 10 -20.29 1.67 -3.89
CA VAL A 10 -19.89 1.80 -2.48
C VAL A 10 -21.11 1.76 -1.57
N TYR A 11 -22.12 2.57 -1.87
CA TYR A 11 -23.35 2.61 -1.08
C TYR A 11 -24.14 1.29 -1.15
N LYS A 12 -24.16 0.62 -2.30
CA LYS A 12 -24.79 -0.70 -2.42
C LYS A 12 -24.12 -1.75 -1.53
N ARG A 13 -22.77 -1.77 -1.50
CA ARG A 13 -22.02 -2.71 -0.65
C ARG A 13 -22.24 -2.42 0.84
N GLN A 14 -22.27 -1.15 1.22
CA GLN A 14 -22.57 -0.75 2.60
C GLN A 14 -23.99 -1.14 3.00
N GLY A 15 -24.98 -0.91 2.13
CA GLY A 15 -26.36 -1.35 2.33
C GLY A 15 -26.46 -2.87 2.49
N MET A 16 -25.80 -3.62 1.64
CA MET A 16 -25.77 -5.08 1.70
C MET A 16 -25.14 -5.59 3.00
N ALA A 17 -24.04 -5.01 3.45
CA ALA A 17 -23.42 -5.36 4.73
C ALA A 17 -24.36 -5.11 5.91
N GLY A 18 -25.05 -3.98 5.92
CA GLY A 18 -26.05 -3.63 6.94
C GLY A 18 -27.29 -4.53 6.94
N GLU A 19 -27.86 -4.80 5.78
CA GLU A 19 -29.05 -5.63 5.64
C GLU A 19 -28.79 -7.11 5.98
N LEU A 20 -27.66 -7.65 5.51
CA LEU A 20 -27.31 -9.05 5.71
C LEU A 20 -26.56 -9.31 7.02
N GLN A 21 -26.13 -8.26 7.73
CA GLN A 21 -25.33 -8.35 8.97
C GLN A 21 -24.05 -9.20 8.78
N ILE A 22 -23.37 -8.99 7.66
CA ILE A 22 -22.13 -9.66 7.29
C ILE A 22 -21.00 -8.65 7.02
N PRO A 23 -19.74 -9.00 7.28
CA PRO A 23 -18.62 -8.19 6.82
C PRO A 23 -18.47 -8.30 5.30
N VAL A 24 -18.21 -7.16 4.65
CA VAL A 24 -17.96 -7.10 3.21
C VAL A 24 -16.57 -6.53 2.96
N TRP A 25 -15.73 -7.28 2.26
CA TRP A 25 -14.41 -6.87 1.82
C TRP A 25 -14.41 -6.57 0.32
N THR A 26 -13.72 -5.52 -0.06
CA THR A 26 -13.54 -5.15 -1.45
C THR A 26 -12.15 -4.59 -1.69
N ALA A 27 -11.69 -4.64 -2.93
CA ALA A 27 -10.39 -4.09 -3.33
C ALA A 27 -10.58 -2.95 -4.34
N SER A 28 -9.67 -1.99 -4.29
CA SER A 28 -9.58 -0.88 -5.23
C SER A 28 -8.11 -0.63 -5.57
N GLN A 29 -7.83 -0.25 -6.81
CA GLN A 29 -6.47 0.10 -7.20
C GLN A 29 -6.14 1.53 -6.78
N ALA A 30 -4.85 1.76 -6.44
CA ALA A 30 -4.34 3.10 -6.22
C ALA A 30 -4.12 3.84 -7.55
N ASN A 31 -4.09 5.17 -7.49
CA ASN A 31 -3.75 6.01 -8.63
C ASN A 31 -2.30 5.79 -9.09
N ARG A 32 -2.00 6.12 -10.34
CA ARG A 32 -0.62 6.06 -10.88
C ARG A 32 0.36 6.90 -10.08
N SER A 33 -0.08 8.01 -9.50
CA SER A 33 0.75 8.86 -8.62
C SER A 33 1.23 8.16 -7.34
N ALA A 34 0.70 6.98 -7.01
CA ALA A 34 1.11 6.18 -5.86
C ALA A 34 2.22 5.16 -6.18
N LEU A 35 2.67 5.05 -7.43
CA LEU A 35 3.63 4.02 -7.86
C LEU A 35 4.99 4.12 -7.15
N ASP A 36 5.44 5.34 -6.85
CA ASP A 36 6.72 5.62 -6.21
C ASP A 36 6.58 5.97 -4.72
N GLU A 37 5.38 5.85 -4.16
CA GLU A 37 5.13 6.12 -2.76
C GLU A 37 5.48 4.92 -1.88
N ASP A 38 6.09 5.18 -0.73
CA ASP A 38 6.37 4.15 0.28
C ASP A 38 5.08 3.60 0.88
N VAL A 39 4.12 4.49 1.11
CA VAL A 39 2.82 4.21 1.72
C VAL A 39 1.72 4.80 0.86
N ILE A 40 0.70 4.01 0.58
CA ILE A 40 -0.49 4.48 -0.15
C ILE A 40 -1.47 5.04 0.87
N GLU A 41 -1.67 6.35 0.83
CA GLU A 41 -2.63 7.07 1.67
C GLU A 41 -4.01 7.18 1.02
N ALA A 42 -4.99 7.64 1.80
CA ALA A 42 -6.37 7.82 1.37
C ALA A 42 -6.52 8.65 0.09
N SER A 43 -5.70 9.69 -0.08
CA SER A 43 -5.69 10.58 -1.26
C SER A 43 -5.28 9.88 -2.56
N LYS A 44 -4.61 8.73 -2.46
CA LYS A 44 -4.10 7.94 -3.59
C LYS A 44 -5.04 6.80 -4.00
N VAL A 45 -6.17 6.64 -3.32
CA VAL A 45 -7.16 5.62 -3.70
C VAL A 45 -7.83 6.05 -5.02
N ALA A 46 -7.74 5.17 -6.02
CA ALA A 46 -8.36 5.41 -7.33
C ALA A 46 -9.88 5.56 -7.21
N GLU A 47 -10.41 6.45 -8.03
CA GLU A 47 -11.83 6.69 -8.28
C GLU A 47 -12.62 7.42 -7.20
N SER A 48 -12.37 7.25 -5.91
CA SER A 48 -13.21 7.97 -4.94
C SER A 48 -12.66 7.96 -3.52
N TYR A 49 -12.37 9.13 -3.01
CA TYR A 49 -12.18 9.37 -1.57
C TYR A 49 -13.41 8.93 -0.75
N ALA A 50 -14.60 8.93 -1.36
CA ALA A 50 -15.83 8.46 -0.74
C ALA A 50 -15.76 6.98 -0.31
N LYS A 51 -15.01 6.12 -1.01
CA LYS A 51 -14.78 4.73 -0.60
C LYS A 51 -14.10 4.65 0.76
N VAL A 52 -13.08 5.49 0.97
CA VAL A 52 -12.37 5.58 2.24
C VAL A 52 -13.28 6.12 3.35
N MET A 53 -14.09 7.13 3.05
CA MET A 53 -15.01 7.73 4.02
C MET A 53 -16.10 6.76 4.49
N THR A 54 -16.58 5.90 3.59
CA THR A 54 -17.67 4.97 3.86
C THR A 54 -17.22 3.70 4.58
N ALA A 55 -16.01 3.22 4.33
CA ALA A 55 -15.50 2.00 4.92
C ALA A 55 -15.19 2.15 6.42
N ASP A 56 -15.36 1.09 7.18
CA ASP A 56 -15.00 1.02 8.61
C ASP A 56 -13.50 0.78 8.82
N PHE A 57 -12.90 0.04 7.90
CA PHE A 57 -11.48 -0.27 7.88
C PHE A 57 -10.92 -0.16 6.46
N VAL A 58 -9.81 0.53 6.31
CA VAL A 58 -9.10 0.68 5.03
C VAL A 58 -7.63 0.42 5.22
N MET A 59 -7.09 -0.44 4.39
CA MET A 59 -5.67 -0.76 4.38
C MET A 59 -5.12 -0.67 2.96
N SER A 60 -3.84 -0.39 2.85
CA SER A 60 -3.10 -0.47 1.60
C SER A 60 -1.96 -1.47 1.67
N LEU A 61 -1.67 -2.08 0.54
CA LEU A 61 -0.51 -2.94 0.35
C LEU A 61 0.31 -2.34 -0.80
N SER A 62 1.50 -1.87 -0.51
CA SER A 62 2.37 -1.21 -1.47
C SER A 62 3.64 -2.00 -1.74
N ARG A 63 4.08 -1.96 -3.00
CA ARG A 63 5.33 -2.53 -3.48
C ARG A 63 5.97 -1.58 -4.48
N LYS A 64 7.20 -1.17 -4.22
CA LYS A 64 8.04 -0.49 -5.20
C LYS A 64 8.68 -1.51 -6.17
N ILE A 65 9.37 -1.03 -7.18
CA ILE A 65 10.09 -1.90 -8.14
C ILE A 65 11.14 -2.74 -7.41
N GLU A 66 11.87 -2.14 -6.48
CA GLU A 66 12.88 -2.79 -5.65
C GLU A 66 12.28 -3.90 -4.76
N ASP A 67 11.08 -3.66 -4.25
CA ASP A 67 10.33 -4.64 -3.45
C ASP A 67 9.95 -5.88 -4.26
N LYS A 68 9.67 -5.72 -5.57
CA LYS A 68 9.35 -6.85 -6.46
C LYS A 68 10.53 -7.81 -6.60
N ILE A 69 11.74 -7.28 -6.67
CA ILE A 69 12.97 -8.09 -6.73
C ILE A 69 13.19 -8.85 -5.42
N GLY A 70 12.88 -8.21 -4.29
CA GLY A 70 13.12 -8.75 -2.97
C GLY A 70 11.97 -9.47 -2.30
N ASN A 71 10.83 -9.60 -2.96
CA ASN A 71 9.62 -10.16 -2.38
C ASN A 71 9.22 -9.49 -1.05
N THR A 72 9.36 -8.18 -1.00
CA THR A 72 8.97 -7.35 0.15
C THR A 72 7.83 -6.40 -0.20
N GLY A 73 7.29 -5.72 0.77
CA GLY A 73 6.26 -4.72 0.63
C GLY A 73 5.92 -4.07 1.96
N ARG A 74 4.94 -3.18 1.93
CA ARG A 74 4.47 -2.46 3.12
C ARG A 74 2.96 -2.58 3.21
N PHE A 75 2.50 -2.93 4.39
CA PHE A 75 1.09 -2.91 4.76
C PHE A 75 0.83 -1.67 5.61
N HIS A 76 -0.14 -0.84 5.24
CA HIS A 76 -0.46 0.38 5.95
C HIS A 76 -1.94 0.47 6.27
N VAL A 77 -2.26 0.79 7.52
CA VAL A 77 -3.63 1.01 7.97
C VAL A 77 -3.99 2.47 7.73
N ILE A 78 -4.78 2.74 6.70
CA ILE A 78 -5.22 4.08 6.33
C ILE A 78 -6.31 4.58 7.27
N LYS A 79 -7.27 3.72 7.60
CA LYS A 79 -8.41 4.02 8.47
C LYS A 79 -8.78 2.81 9.30
N ASN A 80 -9.04 3.05 10.57
CA ASN A 80 -9.55 2.02 11.47
C ASN A 80 -10.56 2.65 12.44
N ARG A 81 -11.85 2.41 12.25
CA ARG A 81 -12.90 2.94 13.12
C ARG A 81 -12.85 2.36 14.54
N PHE A 82 -12.27 1.17 14.69
CA PHE A 82 -12.28 0.40 15.94
C PHE A 82 -10.98 0.48 16.73
N GLY A 83 -9.98 1.18 16.23
CA GLY A 83 -8.67 1.26 16.88
C GLY A 83 -7.73 2.26 16.20
N PRO A 84 -6.42 2.17 16.45
CA PRO A 84 -5.45 3.09 15.87
C PRO A 84 -5.33 2.90 14.34
N ASP A 85 -5.09 4.00 13.64
CA ASP A 85 -4.73 4.03 12.24
C ASP A 85 -3.33 4.64 12.04
N GLY A 86 -2.91 4.79 10.77
CA GLY A 86 -1.59 5.33 10.45
C GLY A 86 -0.42 4.38 10.71
N LEU A 87 -0.68 3.12 11.07
CA LEU A 87 0.34 2.13 11.36
C LEU A 87 0.85 1.48 10.06
N THR A 88 2.17 1.34 9.95
CA THR A 88 2.83 0.69 8.81
C THR A 88 3.60 -0.54 9.28
N TYR A 89 3.42 -1.64 8.56
CA TYR A 89 4.02 -2.93 8.87
C TYR A 89 4.85 -3.44 7.68
N PRO A 90 6.06 -3.97 7.92
CA PRO A 90 6.82 -4.64 6.87
C PRO A 90 6.16 -5.95 6.46
N ALA A 91 6.21 -6.27 5.17
CA ALA A 91 5.60 -7.47 4.62
C ALA A 91 6.54 -8.22 3.69
N LYS A 92 6.39 -9.54 3.63
CA LYS A 92 6.91 -10.39 2.56
C LYS A 92 5.78 -10.71 1.58
N ILE A 93 6.06 -10.52 0.30
CA ILE A 93 5.07 -10.74 -0.77
C ILE A 93 5.71 -11.58 -1.86
N ASN A 94 5.35 -12.84 -1.89
CA ASN A 94 5.79 -13.76 -2.95
C ASN A 94 4.64 -14.00 -3.93
N THR A 95 4.70 -13.34 -5.07
CA THR A 95 3.66 -13.44 -6.11
C THR A 95 3.68 -14.76 -6.87
N ASN A 96 4.79 -15.49 -6.87
CA ASN A 96 4.90 -16.79 -7.56
C ASN A 96 4.01 -17.85 -6.92
N ILE A 97 3.84 -17.77 -5.61
CA ILE A 97 3.01 -18.70 -4.84
C ILE A 97 1.80 -18.02 -4.17
N GLY A 98 1.57 -16.73 -4.45
CA GLY A 98 0.45 -15.96 -3.90
C GLY A 98 0.52 -15.79 -2.37
N LYS A 99 1.71 -15.80 -1.76
CA LYS A 99 1.87 -15.72 -0.30
C LYS A 99 2.18 -14.29 0.15
N ILE A 100 1.40 -13.80 1.12
CA ILE A 100 1.61 -12.52 1.79
C ILE A 100 1.74 -12.77 3.28
N GLU A 101 2.83 -12.29 3.88
CA GLU A 101 3.09 -12.35 5.32
C GLU A 101 3.37 -10.94 5.84
N ILE A 102 2.60 -10.52 6.83
CA ILE A 102 2.72 -9.19 7.47
C ILE A 102 3.32 -9.40 8.84
N PHE A 103 4.30 -8.59 9.21
CA PHE A 103 5.04 -8.70 10.46
C PHE A 103 4.84 -7.47 11.33
N GLU A 104 4.78 -7.68 12.64
CA GLU A 104 4.88 -6.58 13.59
C GLU A 104 6.27 -5.92 13.47
N SER A 105 6.30 -4.59 13.44
CA SER A 105 7.53 -3.82 13.25
C SER A 105 8.59 -4.11 14.32
N ASN A 106 8.15 -4.45 15.53
CA ASN A 106 9.04 -4.77 16.66
C ASN A 106 9.47 -6.23 16.74
N SER A 107 8.86 -7.12 15.95
CA SER A 107 9.26 -8.54 15.91
C SER A 107 10.64 -8.71 15.25
N VAL A 108 11.31 -9.82 15.55
CA VAL A 108 12.61 -10.15 14.93
C VAL A 108 12.49 -10.23 13.42
N GLN A 109 11.47 -10.92 12.92
CA GLN A 109 11.20 -11.04 11.49
C GLN A 109 10.83 -9.70 10.86
N GLY A 110 10.02 -8.87 11.55
CA GLY A 110 9.65 -7.54 11.09
C GLY A 110 10.86 -6.61 10.94
N LYS A 111 11.77 -6.61 11.90
CA LYS A 111 13.03 -5.84 11.85
C LYS A 111 13.94 -6.32 10.71
N ASP A 112 14.06 -7.63 10.50
CA ASP A 112 14.85 -8.20 9.39
C ASP A 112 14.26 -7.77 8.02
N VAL A 113 12.95 -7.87 7.85
CA VAL A 113 12.28 -7.45 6.59
C VAL A 113 12.43 -5.94 6.38
N GLN A 114 12.23 -5.13 7.42
CA GLN A 114 12.39 -3.67 7.35
C GLN A 114 13.83 -3.28 6.99
N HIS A 115 14.81 -3.97 7.56
CA HIS A 115 16.23 -3.75 7.23
C HIS A 115 16.53 -4.06 5.76
N LYS A 116 15.98 -5.13 5.23
CA LYS A 116 16.10 -5.47 3.79
C LYS A 116 15.46 -4.41 2.89
N ILE A 117 14.30 -3.90 3.25
CA ILE A 117 13.63 -2.81 2.53
C ILE A 117 14.51 -1.57 2.52
N ASN A 118 14.98 -1.13 3.69
CA ASN A 118 15.80 0.07 3.84
C ASN A 118 17.15 -0.02 3.09
N ASN A 119 17.79 -1.16 3.14
CA ASN A 119 19.08 -1.36 2.42
C ASN A 119 18.91 -1.24 0.91
N ARG A 120 17.84 -1.76 0.35
CA ARG A 120 17.57 -1.62 -1.09
C ARG A 120 17.23 -0.21 -1.48
N ASP A 121 16.42 0.48 -0.68
CA ASP A 121 16.10 1.89 -0.92
C ASP A 121 17.38 2.76 -0.91
N ASN A 122 18.30 2.48 0.00
CA ASN A 122 19.59 3.16 0.07
C ASN A 122 20.50 2.82 -1.13
N GLN A 123 20.56 1.56 -1.54
CA GLN A 123 21.32 1.15 -2.72
C GLN A 123 20.75 1.80 -3.99
N ALA A 124 19.46 1.82 -4.16
CA ALA A 124 18.79 2.47 -5.29
C ALA A 124 19.10 3.98 -5.34
N LYS A 125 19.05 4.66 -4.19
CA LYS A 125 19.41 6.08 -4.08
C LYS A 125 20.88 6.34 -4.43
N GLN A 126 21.79 5.51 -3.96
CA GLN A 126 23.21 5.62 -4.26
C GLN A 126 23.50 5.42 -5.75
N MET A 127 22.87 4.43 -6.39
CA MET A 127 23.00 4.20 -7.83
C MET A 127 22.47 5.36 -8.65
N LEU A 128 21.33 5.95 -8.26
CA LEU A 128 20.76 7.12 -8.93
C LEU A 128 21.65 8.36 -8.77
N SER A 129 22.18 8.60 -7.58
CA SER A 129 23.12 9.71 -7.30
C SER A 129 24.39 9.58 -8.14
N ALA A 130 25.03 8.40 -8.13
CA ALA A 130 26.24 8.14 -8.92
C ALA A 130 25.98 8.35 -10.43
N ARG A 131 24.83 7.92 -10.93
CA ARG A 131 24.46 8.09 -12.34
C ARG A 131 24.19 9.55 -12.69
N TYR A 132 23.61 10.32 -11.78
CA TYR A 132 23.39 11.77 -11.94
C TYR A 132 24.74 12.51 -11.98
N ASP A 133 25.64 12.21 -11.06
CA ASP A 133 26.97 12.80 -10.99
C ASP A 133 27.78 12.52 -12.26
N ASP A 134 27.67 11.29 -12.80
CA ASP A 134 28.31 10.87 -14.05
C ASP A 134 27.79 11.67 -15.26
N LEU A 135 26.47 11.87 -15.34
CA LEU A 135 25.83 12.66 -16.40
C LEU A 135 26.19 14.15 -16.30
N MET A 136 26.37 14.71 -15.10
CA MET A 136 26.74 16.09 -14.87
C MET A 136 28.24 16.34 -15.05
N SER A 137 29.08 15.33 -14.96
CA SER A 137 30.55 15.42 -15.15
C SER A 137 30.97 15.37 -16.62
N ASP A 138 30.10 14.92 -17.53
CA ASP A 138 30.35 14.86 -18.98
C ASP A 138 30.11 16.22 -19.70
N ASP A 139 29.72 17.23 -18.97
CA ASP A 139 29.65 18.63 -19.41
C ASP A 139 30.92 19.39 -18.98
#